data_c4201ce8eae40e52bf2eb7456d7ad96c
#
_entry.id   c4201ce8eae40e52bf2eb7456d7ad96c
#
_cell.length_a   1.000
_cell.length_b   1.000
_cell.length_c   1.000
_cell.angle_alpha   90.00
_cell.angle_beta   90.00
_cell.angle_gamma   90.00
#
_symmetry.space_group_name_H-M   'P 1'
#
loop_
_entity.id
_entity.type
_entity.pdbx_description
1 polymer ?
#
loop_
_entity_poly.entity_id
_entity_poly.type
_entity_poly.pdbx_seq_one_letter_code
_entity_poly.pdbx_strand_id
1 'polypeptide(L)'
;MKRKKYLTREEKTNDFVIGFGGFFVLNWAIYSLLLPCVTILKAIVAHELGGTREPIERLNFYVMLFLPPAVNIGLFIFFAWWRPRIALGALSALGSLIILAILAGVCFFLACFTILAIASPAGGT
;
A
#
# COMPACT_ATOMS: atom_id res chain seq x y z
N MET A 1 -18.27 18.09 -13.74
CA MET A 1 -18.55 16.70 -13.33
C MET A 1 -19.53 16.70 -12.17
N LYS A 2 -20.67 16.09 -12.34
CA LYS A 2 -21.69 16.05 -11.28
C LYS A 2 -21.40 14.90 -10.31
N ARG A 3 -21.51 15.17 -9.03
CA ARG A 3 -21.41 14.15 -7.99
C ARG A 3 -22.51 13.12 -8.15
N LYS A 4 -22.18 11.83 -8.07
CA LYS A 4 -23.17 10.76 -8.17
C LYS A 4 -24.15 10.81 -6.99
N LYS A 5 -25.43 10.79 -7.31
CA LYS A 5 -26.50 10.64 -6.31
C LYS A 5 -26.91 9.16 -6.22
N TYR A 6 -26.89 8.63 -5.00
CA TYR A 6 -27.30 7.25 -4.76
C TYR A 6 -28.80 7.20 -4.47
N LEU A 7 -29.54 6.47 -5.30
CA LEU A 7 -30.97 6.33 -5.19
C LEU A 7 -31.36 5.08 -4.39
N THR A 8 -30.55 4.03 -4.44
CA THR A 8 -30.84 2.75 -3.79
C THR A 8 -29.68 2.34 -2.87
N ARG A 9 -30.01 1.49 -1.88
CA ARG A 9 -29.03 0.88 -0.99
C ARG A 9 -28.06 -0.03 -1.76
N GLU A 10 -28.55 -0.68 -2.79
CA GLU A 10 -27.77 -1.57 -3.64
C GLU A 10 -26.67 -0.83 -4.39
N GLU A 11 -26.96 0.34 -4.95
CA GLU A 11 -25.95 1.20 -5.59
C GLU A 11 -24.86 1.64 -4.61
N LYS A 12 -25.23 1.99 -3.39
CA LYS A 12 -24.28 2.35 -2.33
C LYS A 12 -23.36 1.18 -1.99
N THR A 13 -23.90 -0.01 -1.86
CA THR A 13 -23.15 -1.23 -1.55
C THR A 13 -22.22 -1.60 -2.69
N ASN A 14 -22.68 -1.52 -3.94
CA ASN A 14 -21.88 -1.83 -5.12
C ASN A 14 -20.66 -0.90 -5.22
N ASP A 15 -20.87 0.40 -5.09
CA ASP A 15 -19.77 1.37 -5.14
C ASP A 15 -18.81 1.19 -3.96
N PHE A 16 -19.31 0.85 -2.78
CA PHE A 16 -18.47 0.54 -1.62
C PHE A 16 -17.58 -0.69 -1.87
N VAL A 17 -18.16 -1.77 -2.39
CA VAL A 17 -17.43 -3.00 -2.72
C VAL A 17 -16.40 -2.76 -3.82
N ILE A 18 -16.74 -1.97 -4.84
CA ILE A 18 -15.80 -1.56 -5.90
C ILE A 18 -14.63 -0.79 -5.30
N GLY A 19 -14.89 0.14 -4.40
CA GLY A 19 -13.84 0.91 -3.73
C GLY A 19 -12.95 0.05 -2.85
N PHE A 20 -13.55 -0.85 -2.08
CA PHE A 20 -12.83 -1.76 -1.20
C PHE A 20 -11.93 -2.73 -1.97
N GLY A 21 -12.50 -3.47 -2.91
CA GLY A 21 -11.75 -4.41 -3.75
C GLY A 21 -10.79 -3.71 -4.71
N GLY A 22 -11.22 -2.61 -5.29
CA GLY A 22 -10.42 -1.79 -6.20
C GLY A 22 -9.16 -1.23 -5.56
N PHE A 23 -9.21 -0.87 -4.28
CA PHE A 23 -8.04 -0.43 -3.54
C PHE A 23 -6.93 -1.49 -3.56
N PHE A 24 -7.25 -2.73 -3.27
CA PHE A 24 -6.29 -3.83 -3.28
C PHE A 24 -5.75 -4.11 -4.68
N VAL A 25 -6.64 -4.19 -5.67
CA VAL A 25 -6.27 -4.44 -7.07
C VAL A 25 -5.40 -3.31 -7.61
N LEU A 26 -5.74 -2.06 -7.33
CA LEU A 26 -4.97 -0.89 -7.76
C LEU A 26 -3.56 -0.90 -7.16
N ASN A 27 -3.43 -1.13 -5.86
CA ASN A 27 -2.12 -1.17 -5.22
C ASN A 27 -1.28 -2.34 -5.73
N TRP A 28 -1.89 -3.50 -5.91
CA TRP A 28 -1.21 -4.64 -6.53
C TRP A 28 -0.70 -4.30 -7.92
N ALA A 29 -1.53 -3.65 -8.75
CA ALA A 29 -1.15 -3.23 -10.09
C ALA A 29 -0.03 -2.18 -10.07
N ILE A 30 -0.11 -1.19 -9.18
CA ILE A 30 0.92 -0.15 -9.04
C ILE A 30 2.27 -0.79 -8.73
N TYR A 31 2.35 -1.66 -7.73
CA TYR A 31 3.61 -2.30 -7.36
C TYR A 31 4.10 -3.28 -8.43
N SER A 32 3.19 -4.01 -9.07
CA SER A 32 3.53 -4.95 -10.15
C SER A 32 4.12 -4.26 -11.38
N LEU A 33 3.67 -3.05 -11.68
CA LEU A 33 4.20 -2.25 -12.79
C LEU A 33 5.44 -1.46 -12.38
N LEU A 34 5.45 -0.93 -11.17
CA LEU A 34 6.52 -0.06 -10.68
C LEU A 34 7.84 -0.82 -10.50
N LEU A 35 7.81 -2.02 -9.93
CA LEU A 35 9.00 -2.84 -9.71
C LEU A 35 9.79 -3.11 -10.99
N PRO A 36 9.21 -3.68 -12.07
CA PRO A 36 9.96 -3.90 -13.30
C PRO A 36 10.36 -2.59 -13.99
N CYS A 37 9.53 -1.55 -13.97
CA CYS A 37 9.88 -0.25 -14.56
C CYS A 37 11.10 0.36 -13.89
N VAL A 38 11.16 0.33 -12.57
CA VAL A 38 12.29 0.85 -11.81
C VAL A 38 13.54 0.00 -12.04
N THR A 39 13.39 -1.31 -12.12
CA THR A 39 14.51 -2.24 -12.42
C THR A 39 15.12 -1.96 -13.78
N ILE A 40 14.29 -1.78 -14.81
CA ILE A 40 14.73 -1.43 -16.17
C ILE A 40 15.40 -0.07 -16.18
N LEU A 41 14.82 0.93 -15.51
CA LEU A 41 15.39 2.26 -15.41
C LEU A 41 16.76 2.24 -14.73
N LYS A 42 16.91 1.49 -13.65
CA LYS A 42 18.19 1.30 -12.96
C LYS A 42 19.24 0.69 -13.89
N ALA A 43 18.88 -0.32 -14.66
CA ALA A 43 19.78 -0.97 -15.60
C ALA A 43 20.27 0.00 -16.68
N ILE A 44 19.35 0.79 -17.27
CA ILE A 44 19.66 1.81 -18.29
C ILE A 44 20.58 2.88 -17.73
N VAL A 45 20.23 3.45 -16.58
CA VAL A 45 20.99 4.55 -15.98
C VAL A 45 22.37 4.07 -15.48
N ALA A 46 22.45 2.85 -14.93
CA ALA A 46 23.73 2.26 -14.55
C ALA A 46 24.66 2.08 -15.74
N HIS A 47 24.12 1.72 -16.90
CA HIS A 47 24.90 1.60 -18.13
C HIS A 47 25.42 2.97 -18.59
N GLU A 48 24.57 3.99 -18.56
CA GLU A 48 24.91 5.35 -19.00
C GLU A 48 25.88 6.07 -18.06
N LEU A 49 25.75 5.89 -16.76
CA LEU A 49 26.51 6.61 -15.74
C LEU A 49 27.76 5.87 -15.24
N GLY A 50 28.13 4.77 -15.87
CA GLY A 50 29.39 4.08 -15.55
C GLY A 50 29.48 3.49 -14.14
N GLY A 51 28.36 3.06 -13.57
CA GLY A 51 28.34 2.27 -12.35
C GLY A 51 28.11 3.03 -11.03
N THR A 52 27.80 4.32 -11.07
CA THR A 52 27.41 5.07 -9.87
C THR A 52 25.99 4.67 -9.45
N ARG A 53 25.84 3.82 -8.45
CA ARG A 53 24.53 3.28 -8.02
C ARG A 53 23.82 4.12 -6.97
N GLU A 54 24.55 4.88 -6.15
CA GLU A 54 23.97 5.62 -5.03
C GLU A 54 22.81 6.57 -5.38
N PRO A 55 22.94 7.48 -6.37
CA PRO A 55 21.85 8.39 -6.68
C PRO A 55 20.62 7.67 -7.24
N ILE A 56 20.82 6.55 -7.92
CA ILE A 56 19.76 5.73 -8.48
C ILE A 56 18.99 5.01 -7.37
N GLU A 57 19.68 4.47 -6.39
CA GLU A 57 19.08 3.79 -5.24
C GLU A 57 18.26 4.76 -4.39
N ARG A 58 18.76 5.97 -4.18
CA ARG A 58 17.99 7.03 -3.51
C ARG A 58 16.73 7.39 -4.27
N LEU A 59 16.84 7.60 -5.57
CA LEU A 59 15.69 7.91 -6.41
C LEU A 59 14.66 6.78 -6.36
N ASN A 60 15.10 5.53 -6.47
CA ASN A 60 14.25 4.37 -6.34
C ASN A 60 13.53 4.33 -4.99
N PHE A 61 14.24 4.57 -3.91
CA PHE A 61 13.67 4.58 -2.56
C PHE A 61 12.57 5.64 -2.44
N TYR A 62 12.83 6.86 -2.90
CA TYR A 62 11.85 7.94 -2.84
C TYR A 62 10.64 7.68 -3.75
N VAL A 63 10.87 7.17 -4.95
CA VAL A 63 9.78 6.82 -5.88
C VAL A 63 8.89 5.72 -5.29
N MET A 64 9.50 4.67 -4.76
CA MET A 64 8.74 3.58 -4.13
C MET A 64 8.02 4.00 -2.85
N LEU A 65 8.56 4.97 -2.13
CA LEU A 65 7.98 5.44 -0.89
C LEU A 65 6.83 6.42 -1.12
N PHE A 66 6.98 7.35 -2.07
CA PHE A 66 6.04 8.47 -2.24
C PHE A 66 5.04 8.28 -3.37
N LEU A 67 5.40 7.60 -4.46
CA LEU A 67 4.51 7.48 -5.61
C LEU A 67 3.22 6.71 -5.32
N PRO A 68 3.24 5.52 -4.70
CA PRO A 68 2.01 4.81 -4.40
C PRO A 68 1.06 5.58 -3.47
N PRO A 69 1.52 6.18 -2.35
CA PRO A 69 0.65 7.01 -1.53
C PRO A 69 0.08 8.22 -2.28
N ALA A 70 0.89 8.88 -3.11
CA ALA A 70 0.45 10.05 -3.89
C ALA A 70 -0.67 9.68 -4.87
N VAL A 71 -0.54 8.55 -5.57
CA VAL A 71 -1.58 8.04 -6.49
C VAL A 71 -2.85 7.70 -5.70
N ASN A 72 -2.71 7.02 -4.57
CA ASN A 72 -3.85 6.66 -3.73
C ASN A 72 -4.60 7.89 -3.20
N ILE A 73 -3.88 8.89 -2.72
CA ILE A 73 -4.47 10.14 -2.23
C ILE A 73 -5.18 10.88 -3.36
N GLY A 74 -4.55 10.99 -4.52
CA GLY A 74 -5.15 11.64 -5.69
C GLY A 74 -6.44 10.97 -6.14
N LEU A 75 -6.44 9.66 -6.23
CA LEU A 75 -7.64 8.89 -6.59
C LEU A 75 -8.70 8.96 -5.51
N PHE A 76 -8.31 8.94 -4.23
CA PHE A 76 -9.24 9.10 -3.12
C PHE A 76 -9.98 10.44 -3.19
N ILE A 77 -9.25 11.54 -3.41
CA ILE A 77 -9.83 12.87 -3.55
C ILE A 77 -10.77 12.92 -4.76
N PHE A 78 -10.34 12.36 -5.90
CA PHE A 78 -11.15 12.30 -7.11
C PHE A 78 -12.47 11.55 -6.89
N PHE A 79 -12.42 10.36 -6.31
CA PHE A 79 -13.61 9.57 -6.03
C PHE A 79 -14.46 10.13 -4.89
N ALA A 80 -13.87 10.78 -3.90
CA ALA A 80 -14.60 11.46 -2.85
C ALA A 80 -15.49 12.56 -3.41
N TRP A 81 -15.02 13.22 -4.47
CA TRP A 81 -15.80 14.24 -5.18
C TRP A 81 -16.88 13.62 -6.08
N TRP A 82 -16.50 12.61 -6.87
CA TRP A 82 -17.37 12.06 -7.91
C TRP A 82 -18.26 10.92 -7.40
N ARG A 83 -17.67 9.95 -6.71
CA ARG A 83 -18.38 8.78 -6.17
C ARG A 83 -17.94 8.52 -4.73
N PRO A 84 -18.54 9.20 -3.76
CA PRO A 84 -18.08 9.14 -2.38
C PRO A 84 -18.11 7.74 -1.76
N ARG A 85 -18.96 6.85 -2.24
CA ARG A 85 -19.03 5.47 -1.74
C ARG A 85 -17.81 4.64 -2.16
N ILE A 86 -17.25 4.89 -3.33
CA ILE A 86 -16.01 4.25 -3.77
C ILE A 86 -14.86 4.72 -2.88
N ALA A 87 -14.78 6.01 -2.59
CA ALA A 87 -13.78 6.55 -1.68
C ALA A 87 -13.93 5.98 -0.26
N LEU A 88 -15.16 5.82 0.22
CA LEU A 88 -15.42 5.21 1.53
C LEU A 88 -14.98 3.75 1.57
N GLY A 89 -15.24 2.99 0.50
CA GLY A 89 -14.76 1.62 0.37
C GLY A 89 -13.23 1.51 0.39
N ALA A 90 -12.56 2.38 -0.35
CA ALA A 90 -11.09 2.45 -0.37
C ALA A 90 -10.53 2.83 1.00
N LEU A 91 -11.17 3.78 1.70
CA LEU A 91 -10.79 4.16 3.06
C LEU A 91 -10.95 3.01 4.05
N SER A 92 -12.04 2.24 3.92
CA SER A 92 -12.28 1.03 4.73
C SER A 92 -11.23 -0.04 4.46
N ALA A 93 -10.81 -0.23 3.22
CA ALA A 93 -9.75 -1.15 2.85
C ALA A 93 -8.41 -0.74 3.48
N LEU A 94 -8.08 0.54 3.42
CA LEU A 94 -6.87 1.08 4.06
C LEU A 94 -6.92 0.88 5.58
N GLY A 95 -8.04 1.18 6.21
CA GLY A 95 -8.24 0.95 7.64
C GLY A 95 -8.09 -0.52 8.03
N SER A 96 -8.65 -1.43 7.23
CA SER A 96 -8.49 -2.87 7.43
C SER A 96 -7.03 -3.32 7.32
N LEU A 97 -6.28 -2.79 6.36
CA LEU A 97 -4.85 -3.07 6.21
C LEU A 97 -4.05 -2.58 7.42
N ILE A 98 -4.35 -1.39 7.91
CA ILE A 98 -3.68 -0.83 9.10
C ILE A 98 -3.94 -1.71 10.32
N ILE A 99 -5.19 -2.13 10.52
CA ILE A 99 -5.58 -3.03 11.63
C ILE A 99 -4.85 -4.36 11.51
N LEU A 100 -4.83 -4.96 10.32
CA LEU A 100 -4.13 -6.22 10.07
C LEU A 100 -2.62 -6.09 10.29
N ALA A 101 -2.02 -4.97 9.87
CA ALA A 101 -0.60 -4.70 10.08
C ALA A 101 -0.27 -4.58 11.57
N ILE A 102 -1.11 -3.90 12.34
CA ILE A 102 -0.95 -3.79 13.80
C ILE A 102 -1.07 -5.16 14.46
N LEU A 103 -2.08 -5.94 14.10
CA LEU A 103 -2.28 -7.29 14.64
C LEU A 103 -1.11 -8.21 14.28
N ALA A 104 -0.65 -8.19 13.04
CA ALA A 104 0.49 -8.98 12.60
C ALA A 104 1.76 -8.57 13.35
N GLY A 105 1.98 -7.27 13.54
CA GLY A 105 3.11 -6.74 14.30
C GLY A 105 3.09 -7.17 15.76
N VAL A 106 1.93 -7.10 16.40
CA VAL A 106 1.74 -7.55 17.79
C VAL A 106 1.99 -9.06 17.88
N CYS A 107 1.41 -9.86 16.99
CA CYS A 107 1.62 -11.31 16.96
C CYS A 107 3.08 -11.68 16.76
N PHE A 108 3.76 -10.99 15.84
CA PHE A 108 5.20 -11.18 15.57
C PHE A 108 6.03 -10.84 16.82
N PHE A 109 5.74 -9.71 17.45
CA PHE A 109 6.42 -9.28 18.67
C PHE A 109 6.25 -10.30 19.80
N LEU A 110 5.02 -10.75 20.03
CA LEU A 110 4.71 -11.76 21.06
C LEU A 110 5.41 -13.09 20.75
N ALA A 111 5.41 -13.51 19.48
CA ALA A 111 6.10 -14.74 19.06
C ALA A 111 7.61 -14.64 19.29
N CYS A 112 8.23 -13.52 18.91
CA CYS A 112 9.66 -13.29 19.16
C CYS A 112 9.98 -13.25 20.66
N PHE A 113 9.15 -12.60 21.44
CA PHE A 113 9.33 -12.52 22.89
C PHE A 113 9.21 -13.89 23.55
N THR A 114 8.23 -14.70 23.12
CA THR A 114 8.02 -16.07 23.60
C THR A 114 9.23 -16.97 23.24
N ILE A 115 9.72 -16.88 22.00
CA ILE A 115 10.89 -17.64 21.55
C ILE A 115 12.12 -17.27 22.37
N LEU A 116 12.34 -15.98 22.61
CA LEU A 116 13.46 -15.51 23.45
C LEU A 116 13.32 -16.00 24.90
N ALA A 117 12.13 -16.02 25.45
CA ALA A 117 11.88 -16.51 26.80
C ALA A 117 12.13 -18.02 26.91
N ILE A 118 11.79 -18.79 25.87
CA ILE A 118 12.03 -20.25 25.82
C ILE A 118 13.51 -20.55 25.53
N ALA A 119 14.14 -19.81 24.62
CA ALA A 119 15.53 -20.01 24.24
C ALA A 119 16.52 -19.52 25.30
N SER A 120 16.12 -18.53 26.11
CA SER A 120 16.90 -18.12 27.25
C SER A 120 16.88 -19.22 28.31
N PRO A 121 18.02 -19.79 28.72
CA PRO A 121 18.00 -20.83 29.74
C PRO A 121 17.39 -20.26 31.01
N ALA A 122 16.26 -20.86 31.40
CA ALA A 122 15.59 -20.47 32.63
C ALA A 122 16.55 -20.66 33.79
N GLY A 123 16.71 -19.64 34.49
CA GLY A 123 17.70 -19.67 35.51
C GLY A 123 19.10 -19.48 34.98
N GLY A 124 19.23 -18.80 33.90
CA GLY A 124 20.49 -18.33 33.34
C GLY A 124 21.58 -18.10 34.38
N THR A 125 21.27 -18.69 35.24
CA THR A 125 22.16 -19.00 36.29
C THR A 125 23.22 -19.87 35.73
#